data_fc80cebcbc99cc97374e55037603b481
#
_entry.id   fc80cebcbc99cc97374e55037603b481
#
_cell.length_a   1.000
_cell.length_b   1.000
_cell.length_c   1.000
_cell.angle_alpha   90.00
_cell.angle_beta   90.00
_cell.angle_gamma   90.00
#
_symmetry.space_group_name_H-M   'P 1'
#
loop_
_entity.id
_entity.type
_entity.pdbx_description
1 polymer ?
#
loop_
_entity_poly.entity_id
_entity_poly.type
_entity_poly.pdbx_seq_one_letter_code
_entity_poly.pdbx_strand_id
1 'polypeptide(L)'
;LSTKCEVKITFPDYRYEEIDNNKTMYELYVANSADIDRKMILQKDATSPGLGSTDMGNISQVFPSIHPMLSIDAKNAVNHQPEYAAATITPGGHKAIYDGAYAMGTTIIDLAEKNLWDNL
;
A
#
# COMPACT_ATOMS: atom_id res chain seq x y z
N LEU A 1 -2.64 24.43 33.89
CA LEU A 1 -3.81 24.25 33.01
C LEU A 1 -4.39 25.62 32.67
N SER A 2 -3.74 26.32 31.74
CA SER A 2 -4.05 27.70 31.37
C SER A 2 -5.38 27.83 30.59
N THR A 3 -5.86 26.74 30.00
CA THR A 3 -7.07 26.76 29.14
C THR A 3 -8.35 26.38 29.87
N LYS A 4 -8.28 25.87 31.12
CA LYS A 4 -9.43 25.33 31.88
C LYS A 4 -10.26 24.28 31.10
N CYS A 5 -9.65 23.63 30.12
CA CYS A 5 -10.28 22.55 29.36
C CYS A 5 -10.12 21.21 30.09
N GLU A 6 -11.19 20.42 30.07
CA GLU A 6 -11.14 19.02 30.46
C GLU A 6 -10.88 18.18 29.22
N VAL A 7 -10.03 17.15 29.35
CA VAL A 7 -9.71 16.21 28.28
C VAL A 7 -10.14 14.81 28.70
N LYS A 8 -11.01 14.22 27.91
CA LYS A 8 -11.34 12.79 28.02
C LYS A 8 -10.64 12.05 26.87
N ILE A 9 -9.74 11.15 27.20
CA ILE A 9 -9.05 10.29 26.24
C ILE A 9 -9.70 8.92 26.28
N THR A 10 -10.18 8.45 25.12
CA THR A 10 -10.71 7.10 24.97
C THR A 10 -9.88 6.38 23.93
N PHE A 11 -9.28 5.28 24.30
CA PHE A 11 -8.57 4.42 23.38
C PHE A 11 -9.54 3.38 22.83
N PRO A 12 -9.51 3.09 21.51
CA PRO A 12 -10.26 1.98 20.95
C PRO A 12 -9.73 0.64 21.50
N ASP A 13 -10.58 -0.36 21.50
CA ASP A 13 -10.22 -1.72 21.94
C ASP A 13 -9.19 -2.37 21.02
N TYR A 14 -9.20 -1.95 19.74
CA TYR A 14 -8.28 -2.43 18.72
C TYR A 14 -7.40 -1.27 18.24
N ARG A 15 -6.10 -1.55 18.12
CA ARG A 15 -5.12 -0.62 17.58
C ARG A 15 -4.82 -0.99 16.14
N TYR A 16 -4.53 0.00 15.33
CA TYR A 16 -3.86 -0.23 14.06
C TYR A 16 -2.36 -0.36 14.31
N GLU A 17 -1.83 -1.50 13.92
CA GLU A 17 -0.40 -1.76 14.00
C GLU A 17 0.32 -1.18 12.77
N GLU A 18 1.62 -1.01 12.86
CA GLU A 18 2.45 -0.62 11.71
C GLU A 18 2.51 -1.74 10.68
N ILE A 19 2.65 -1.37 9.41
CA ILE A 19 2.80 -2.36 8.33
C ILE A 19 4.22 -2.91 8.37
N ASP A 20 4.32 -4.24 8.50
CA ASP A 20 5.55 -5.02 8.32
C ASP A 20 5.52 -5.70 6.95
N ASN A 21 6.15 -5.07 5.97
CA ASN A 21 6.18 -5.61 4.62
C ASN A 21 7.17 -6.78 4.52
N ASN A 22 6.68 -7.94 4.07
CA ASN A 22 7.54 -9.07 3.78
C ASN A 22 8.56 -8.72 2.68
N LYS A 23 9.84 -8.84 3.01
CA LYS A 23 10.93 -8.41 2.15
C LYS A 23 10.96 -9.16 0.82
N THR A 24 10.80 -10.49 0.85
CA THR A 24 10.84 -11.34 -0.35
C THR A 24 9.72 -10.96 -1.32
N MET A 25 8.48 -10.86 -0.82
CA MET A 25 7.33 -10.45 -1.64
C MET A 25 7.52 -9.03 -2.20
N TYR A 26 8.01 -8.13 -1.37
CA TYR A 26 8.25 -6.75 -1.76
C TYR A 26 9.27 -6.63 -2.90
N GLU A 27 10.42 -7.32 -2.80
CA GLU A 27 11.46 -7.28 -3.83
C GLU A 27 10.98 -7.85 -5.17
N LEU A 28 10.22 -8.94 -5.14
CA LEU A 28 9.59 -9.51 -6.33
C LEU A 28 8.55 -8.55 -6.93
N TYR A 29 7.70 -7.97 -6.10
CA TYR A 29 6.69 -7.03 -6.55
C TYR A 29 7.32 -5.79 -7.22
N VAL A 30 8.40 -5.26 -6.67
CA VAL A 30 9.13 -4.13 -7.27
C VAL A 30 9.71 -4.50 -8.62
N ALA A 31 10.33 -5.68 -8.74
CA ALA A 31 10.87 -6.17 -10.01
C ALA A 31 9.76 -6.33 -11.07
N ASN A 32 8.67 -7.02 -10.72
CA ASN A 32 7.55 -7.25 -11.62
C ASN A 32 6.81 -5.95 -12.01
N SER A 33 6.80 -4.96 -11.12
CA SER A 33 6.25 -3.64 -11.43
C SER A 33 7.11 -2.89 -12.46
N ALA A 34 8.42 -3.07 -12.42
CA ALA A 34 9.33 -2.46 -13.38
C ALA A 34 9.12 -3.00 -14.82
N ASP A 35 8.73 -4.27 -14.97
CA ASP A 35 8.46 -4.89 -16.28
C ASP A 35 7.28 -4.24 -17.02
N ILE A 36 6.43 -3.52 -16.31
CA ILE A 36 5.28 -2.77 -16.86
C ILE A 36 5.43 -1.26 -16.70
N ASP A 37 6.67 -0.78 -16.62
CA ASP A 37 7.00 0.65 -16.48
C ASP A 37 6.41 1.32 -15.21
N ARG A 38 6.13 0.55 -14.16
CA ARG A 38 5.71 1.06 -12.86
C ARG A 38 6.91 1.18 -11.92
N LYS A 39 7.45 2.38 -11.80
CA LYS A 39 8.54 2.65 -10.86
C LYS A 39 7.99 2.77 -9.44
N MET A 40 8.30 1.80 -8.61
CA MET A 40 7.97 1.85 -7.18
C MET A 40 8.94 2.78 -6.44
N ILE A 41 8.39 3.61 -5.56
CA ILE A 41 9.16 4.52 -4.70
C ILE A 41 9.10 3.98 -3.28
N LEU A 42 10.25 3.80 -2.65
CA LEU A 42 10.31 3.42 -1.24
C LEU A 42 9.67 4.53 -0.39
N GLN A 43 8.90 4.14 0.61
CA GLN A 43 8.22 5.06 1.52
C GLN A 43 9.19 6.10 2.14
N LYS A 44 10.39 5.68 2.52
CA LYS A 44 11.43 6.58 3.06
C LYS A 44 11.90 7.65 2.06
N ASP A 45 11.72 7.40 0.76
CA ASP A 45 12.12 8.28 -0.34
C ASP A 45 10.93 9.06 -0.91
N ALA A 46 9.72 8.82 -0.38
CA ALA A 46 8.52 9.53 -0.80
C ALA A 46 8.52 10.96 -0.25
N THR A 47 8.29 11.92 -1.14
CA THR A 47 8.20 13.34 -0.79
C THR A 47 6.86 13.72 -0.17
N SER A 48 5.89 12.82 -0.24
CA SER A 48 4.54 13.04 0.30
C SER A 48 4.35 12.23 1.58
N PRO A 49 3.86 12.85 2.66
CA PRO A 49 3.54 12.16 3.90
C PRO A 49 2.24 11.34 3.84
N GLY A 50 1.81 10.94 2.65
CA GLY A 50 0.56 10.24 2.37
C GLY A 50 0.42 8.85 3.01
N LEU A 51 0.82 8.74 4.26
CA LEU A 51 0.68 7.55 5.07
C LEU A 51 -0.71 7.56 5.70
N GLY A 52 -1.62 6.83 5.09
CA GLY A 52 -2.90 6.54 5.67
C GLY A 52 -2.79 5.51 6.80
N SER A 53 -3.80 5.47 7.64
CA SER A 53 -4.01 4.38 8.58
C SER A 53 -4.77 3.26 7.87
N THR A 54 -4.39 2.00 8.13
CA THR A 54 -5.02 0.82 7.52
C THR A 54 -4.90 -0.39 8.46
N ASP A 55 -5.89 -1.26 8.44
CA ASP A 55 -5.90 -2.53 9.15
C ASP A 55 -4.93 -3.58 8.56
N MET A 56 -4.39 -3.30 7.37
CA MET A 56 -3.32 -4.13 6.78
C MET A 56 -2.09 -4.21 7.67
N GLY A 57 -1.85 -3.23 8.54
CA GLY A 57 -0.83 -3.33 9.59
C GLY A 57 -1.04 -4.56 10.45
N ASN A 58 -2.24 -4.74 10.99
CA ASN A 58 -2.57 -5.89 11.84
C ASN A 58 -2.42 -7.24 11.10
N ILE A 59 -2.77 -7.28 9.82
CA ILE A 59 -2.61 -8.49 9.00
C ILE A 59 -1.13 -8.82 8.80
N SER A 60 -0.31 -7.81 8.51
CA SER A 60 1.12 -7.99 8.25
C SER A 60 1.91 -8.47 9.47
N GLN A 61 1.40 -8.26 10.69
CA GLN A 61 2.01 -8.78 11.92
C GLN A 61 1.82 -10.29 12.10
N VAL A 62 0.88 -10.91 11.38
CA VAL A 62 0.55 -12.34 11.55
C VAL A 62 0.70 -13.14 10.26
N PHE A 63 0.71 -12.50 9.11
CA PHE A 63 0.87 -13.14 7.82
C PHE A 63 1.86 -12.37 6.94
N PRO A 64 2.74 -13.07 6.19
CA PRO A 64 3.57 -12.44 5.18
C PRO A 64 2.72 -11.62 4.22
N SER A 65 2.94 -10.32 4.20
CA SER A 65 2.08 -9.39 3.46
C SER A 65 2.88 -8.25 2.85
N ILE A 66 2.35 -7.65 1.80
CA ILE A 66 2.76 -6.35 1.27
C ILE A 66 1.53 -5.50 0.99
N HIS A 67 1.66 -4.20 1.11
CA HIS A 67 0.58 -3.26 0.79
C HIS A 67 1.07 -2.16 -0.16
N PRO A 68 1.28 -2.49 -1.44
CA PRO A 68 1.77 -1.53 -2.42
C PRO A 68 0.69 -0.54 -2.82
N MET A 69 1.11 0.70 -3.11
CA MET A 69 0.25 1.75 -3.64
C MET A 69 0.58 2.01 -5.11
N LEU A 70 -0.43 2.09 -5.95
CA LEU A 70 -0.27 2.41 -7.37
C LEU A 70 -0.88 3.77 -7.69
N SER A 71 -0.18 4.56 -8.50
CA SER A 71 -0.72 5.81 -9.03
C SER A 71 -1.82 5.52 -10.05
N ILE A 72 -2.93 6.27 -9.94
CA ILE A 72 -4.06 6.25 -10.87
C ILE A 72 -4.14 7.52 -11.74
N ASP A 73 -3.07 8.31 -11.78
CA ASP A 73 -3.02 9.61 -12.46
C ASP A 73 -4.08 10.62 -11.94
N ALA A 74 -4.27 10.63 -10.64
CA ALA A 74 -5.23 11.53 -9.99
C ALA A 74 -4.73 12.98 -9.86
N LYS A 75 -3.58 13.31 -10.46
CA LYS A 75 -2.93 14.64 -10.36
C LYS A 75 -2.70 15.06 -8.91
N ASN A 76 -3.40 16.11 -8.46
CA ASN A 76 -3.30 16.65 -7.10
C ASN A 76 -4.45 16.20 -6.19
N ALA A 77 -5.30 15.29 -6.66
CA ALA A 77 -6.42 14.81 -5.85
C ALA A 77 -5.91 13.95 -4.68
N VAL A 78 -6.51 14.17 -3.52
CA VAL A 78 -6.19 13.47 -2.28
C VAL A 78 -7.16 12.31 -2.08
N ASN A 79 -6.69 11.21 -1.52
CA ASN A 79 -7.53 10.06 -1.14
C ASN A 79 -8.76 10.51 -0.33
N HIS A 80 -9.86 9.79 -0.49
CA HIS A 80 -11.13 10.06 0.19
C HIS A 80 -11.82 11.37 -0.20
N GLN A 81 -11.44 11.96 -1.34
CA GLN A 81 -12.10 13.14 -1.90
C GLN A 81 -12.84 12.79 -3.20
N PRO A 82 -13.90 13.54 -3.57
CA PRO A 82 -14.66 13.31 -4.79
C PRO A 82 -13.81 13.31 -6.06
N GLU A 83 -12.81 14.17 -6.13
CA GLU A 83 -11.88 14.29 -7.26
C GLU A 83 -11.03 13.02 -7.41
N TYR A 84 -10.62 12.41 -6.30
CA TYR A 84 -9.91 11.13 -6.34
C TYR A 84 -10.83 10.01 -6.78
N ALA A 85 -12.06 9.95 -6.27
CA ALA A 85 -13.05 8.99 -6.72
C ALA A 85 -13.34 9.13 -8.23
N ALA A 86 -13.44 10.35 -8.75
CA ALA A 86 -13.59 10.59 -10.18
C ALA A 86 -12.38 10.09 -10.99
N ALA A 87 -11.16 10.14 -10.45
CA ALA A 87 -9.97 9.65 -11.13
C ALA A 87 -9.94 8.12 -11.26
N THR A 88 -10.60 7.38 -10.36
CA THR A 88 -10.61 5.90 -10.41
C THR A 88 -11.29 5.33 -11.65
N ILE A 89 -12.23 6.04 -12.25
CA ILE A 89 -12.96 5.62 -13.47
C ILE A 89 -12.35 6.15 -14.77
N THR A 90 -11.18 6.78 -14.70
CA THR A 90 -10.44 7.26 -15.87
C THR A 90 -9.60 6.13 -16.49
N PRO A 91 -9.06 6.32 -17.72
CA PRO A 91 -8.11 5.37 -18.29
C PRO A 91 -6.90 5.09 -17.39
N GLY A 92 -6.42 6.10 -16.60
CA GLY A 92 -5.35 5.93 -15.62
C GLY A 92 -5.75 5.02 -14.46
N GLY A 93 -6.97 5.18 -13.94
CA GLY A 93 -7.54 4.30 -12.93
C GLY A 93 -7.70 2.87 -13.44
N HIS A 94 -8.27 2.69 -14.63
CA HIS A 94 -8.40 1.37 -15.26
C HIS A 94 -7.05 0.72 -15.51
N LYS A 95 -6.07 1.48 -16.03
CA LYS A 95 -4.70 0.96 -16.22
C LYS A 95 -4.10 0.47 -14.90
N ALA A 96 -4.30 1.19 -13.80
CA ALA A 96 -3.76 0.79 -12.50
C ALA A 96 -4.34 -0.55 -12.00
N ILE A 97 -5.59 -0.88 -12.33
CA ILE A 97 -6.20 -2.18 -12.02
C ILE A 97 -5.44 -3.31 -12.72
N TYR A 98 -5.19 -3.17 -14.03
CA TYR A 98 -4.46 -4.19 -14.81
C TYR A 98 -3.00 -4.30 -14.36
N ASP A 99 -2.34 -3.18 -14.15
CA ASP A 99 -0.95 -3.15 -13.70
C ASP A 99 -0.79 -3.79 -12.31
N GLY A 100 -1.70 -3.48 -11.39
CA GLY A 100 -1.71 -4.09 -10.06
C GLY A 100 -1.97 -5.59 -10.10
N ALA A 101 -2.94 -6.01 -10.90
CA ALA A 101 -3.24 -7.44 -11.09
C ALA A 101 -2.04 -8.19 -11.70
N TYR A 102 -1.37 -7.61 -12.69
CA TYR A 102 -0.17 -8.16 -13.28
C TYR A 102 0.95 -8.31 -12.25
N ALA A 103 1.32 -7.22 -11.57
CA ALA A 103 2.42 -7.23 -10.62
C ALA A 103 2.18 -8.18 -9.43
N MET A 104 0.95 -8.24 -8.90
CA MET A 104 0.60 -9.21 -7.85
C MET A 104 0.60 -10.64 -8.37
N GLY A 105 0.01 -10.89 -9.53
CA GLY A 105 -0.06 -12.23 -10.13
C GLY A 105 1.32 -12.80 -10.44
N THR A 106 2.20 -12.01 -11.06
CA THR A 106 3.57 -12.41 -11.36
C THR A 106 4.41 -12.60 -10.09
N THR A 107 4.17 -11.82 -9.03
CA THR A 107 4.81 -12.03 -7.73
C THR A 107 4.46 -13.41 -7.15
N ILE A 108 3.20 -13.82 -7.24
CA ILE A 108 2.77 -15.16 -6.78
C ILE A 108 3.41 -16.27 -7.63
N ILE A 109 3.47 -16.08 -8.94
CA ILE A 109 4.11 -17.02 -9.87
C ILE A 109 5.60 -17.16 -9.53
N ASP A 110 6.30 -16.06 -9.32
CA ASP A 110 7.70 -16.05 -8.94
C ASP A 110 7.97 -16.78 -7.60
N LEU A 111 7.11 -16.58 -6.61
CA LEU A 111 7.20 -17.30 -5.33
C LEU A 111 7.09 -18.80 -5.53
N ALA A 112 6.18 -19.23 -6.40
CA ALA A 112 5.96 -20.64 -6.70
C ALA A 112 7.13 -21.23 -7.52
N GLU A 113 7.52 -20.59 -8.62
CA GLU A 113 8.56 -21.11 -9.53
C GLU A 113 9.94 -21.14 -8.87
N LYS A 114 10.24 -20.15 -8.04
CA LYS A 114 11.52 -20.04 -7.30
C LYS A 114 11.51 -20.79 -5.98
N ASN A 115 10.39 -21.42 -5.63
CA ASN A 115 10.18 -22.14 -4.35
C ASN A 115 10.58 -21.30 -3.12
N LEU A 116 10.06 -20.09 -3.03
CA LEU A 116 10.42 -19.12 -2.00
C LEU A 116 9.45 -19.07 -0.82
N TRP A 117 8.51 -20.00 -0.71
CA TRP A 117 7.49 -20.02 0.35
C TRP A 117 8.08 -20.08 1.76
N ASP A 118 9.21 -20.75 1.93
CA ASP A 118 9.89 -20.87 3.21
C ASP A 118 10.63 -19.57 3.62
N ASN A 119 10.69 -18.59 2.73
CA ASN A 119 11.33 -17.30 2.96
C ASN A 119 10.32 -16.17 3.31
N LEU A 120 9.06 -16.52 3.50
CA LEU A 120 8.00 -15.56 3.84
C LEU A 120 7.83 -15.36 5.34
#